data_fdbb87951a9a9fb8c13d5ba28334d9e4
#
_entry.id   fdbb87951a9a9fb8c13d5ba28334d9e4
#
_cell.length_a   1.000
_cell.length_b   1.000
_cell.length_c   1.000
_cell.angle_alpha   90.00
_cell.angle_beta   90.00
_cell.angle_gamma   90.00
#
_symmetry.space_group_name_H-M   'P 1'
#
loop_
_entity.id
_entity.type
_entity.pdbx_description
1 polymer ?
#
loop_
_entity_poly.entity_id
_entity_poly.type
_entity_poly.pdbx_seq_one_letter_code
_entity_poly.pdbx_strand_id
1 'polypeptide(L)'
;MTAIYKRELKSYFQSMTGYVLIAFLVIFTGIYFMAYNLNSGYPYFSYVLMNINYVLIIIIPMLTMRSFVEERKNKTDQLLLAAPVKLFDIVMGKYLAMVTVFAVPCLIFCIFPIIIKSFGTAYLKVDYLSILMFFLLGCVYLAIGMFLSSLTESQIIAAVTTFGVLLLIYLWGGLINFLPTSATSGMIGIVVFVTIAALIIYRMTGNWMIAGIIEAIGVVAVVIVSFVKFSLFENILVNIMKKLYLADVFDNVAYNKLFDVSGLILYLSVAGVFIFLTMQSIQKRRWS
;
A
#
# COMPACT_ATOMS: atom_id res chain seq x y z
N MET A 1 -15.94 -13.79 -13.26
CA MET A 1 -14.66 -13.63 -12.53
C MET A 1 -13.54 -14.53 -13.06
N THR A 2 -13.67 -15.88 -13.08
CA THR A 2 -12.60 -16.82 -13.47
C THR A 2 -12.06 -16.64 -14.90
N ALA A 3 -12.91 -16.33 -15.87
CA ALA A 3 -12.49 -16.11 -17.27
C ALA A 3 -11.60 -14.86 -17.40
N ILE A 4 -11.96 -13.76 -16.73
CA ILE A 4 -11.18 -12.52 -16.71
C ILE A 4 -9.84 -12.77 -16.02
N TYR A 5 -9.83 -13.41 -14.86
CA TYR A 5 -8.62 -13.78 -14.14
C TYR A 5 -7.65 -14.60 -15.03
N LYS A 6 -8.14 -15.66 -15.68
CA LYS A 6 -7.31 -16.49 -16.56
C LYS A 6 -6.75 -15.70 -17.74
N ARG A 7 -7.55 -14.81 -18.35
CA ARG A 7 -7.12 -13.95 -19.46
C ARG A 7 -5.98 -13.01 -19.02
N GLU A 8 -6.18 -12.32 -17.89
CA GLU A 8 -5.20 -11.39 -17.34
C GLU A 8 -3.90 -12.12 -16.95
N LEU A 9 -4.02 -13.23 -16.21
CA LEU A 9 -2.87 -14.02 -15.81
C LEU A 9 -2.07 -14.51 -17.02
N LYS A 10 -2.76 -15.01 -18.06
CA LYS A 10 -2.12 -15.41 -19.31
C LYS A 10 -1.43 -14.24 -20.01
N SER A 11 -2.00 -13.04 -19.98
CA SER A 11 -1.41 -11.82 -20.54
C SER A 11 -0.08 -11.47 -19.85
N TYR A 12 0.02 -11.58 -18.51
CA TYR A 12 1.27 -11.33 -17.78
C TYR A 12 2.37 -12.33 -18.12
N PHE A 13 2.04 -13.59 -18.36
CA PHE A 13 3.01 -14.64 -18.72
C PHE A 13 3.27 -14.76 -20.21
N GLN A 14 2.38 -14.31 -21.07
CA GLN A 14 2.65 -14.20 -22.52
C GLN A 14 3.51 -12.97 -22.86
N SER A 15 3.34 -11.87 -22.12
CA SER A 15 4.27 -10.76 -22.17
C SER A 15 5.46 -11.07 -21.26
N MET A 16 6.69 -10.67 -21.63
CA MET A 16 7.87 -10.87 -20.78
C MET A 16 7.77 -10.18 -19.40
N THR A 17 6.76 -9.31 -19.18
CA THR A 17 6.67 -8.51 -17.96
C THR A 17 6.55 -9.34 -16.69
N GLY A 18 5.76 -10.40 -16.66
CA GLY A 18 5.63 -11.27 -15.49
C GLY A 18 6.94 -11.94 -15.10
N TYR A 19 7.64 -12.51 -16.09
CA TYR A 19 8.93 -13.17 -15.87
C TYR A 19 10.02 -12.20 -15.40
N VAL A 20 10.09 -11.02 -16.02
CA VAL A 20 11.09 -10.00 -15.66
C VAL A 20 10.87 -9.54 -14.22
N LEU A 21 9.61 -9.31 -13.80
CA LEU A 21 9.30 -8.90 -12.44
C LEU A 21 9.67 -9.97 -11.41
N ILE A 22 9.33 -11.23 -11.68
CA ILE A 22 9.67 -12.36 -10.80
C ILE A 22 11.19 -12.48 -10.70
N ALA A 23 11.89 -12.48 -11.84
CA ALA A 23 13.35 -12.57 -11.87
C ALA A 23 14.02 -11.43 -11.12
N PHE A 24 13.56 -10.19 -11.33
CA PHE A 24 14.09 -9.01 -10.66
C PHE A 24 13.96 -9.11 -9.14
N LEU A 25 12.77 -9.46 -8.63
CA LEU A 25 12.54 -9.66 -7.18
C LEU A 25 13.43 -10.77 -6.62
N VAL A 26 13.50 -11.90 -7.29
CA VAL A 26 14.29 -13.06 -6.82
C VAL A 26 15.78 -12.75 -6.83
N ILE A 27 16.30 -12.09 -7.88
CA ILE A 27 17.72 -11.70 -7.98
C ILE A 27 18.08 -10.72 -6.85
N PHE A 28 17.30 -9.65 -6.66
CA PHE A 28 17.59 -8.69 -5.58
C PHE A 28 17.53 -9.35 -4.21
N THR A 29 16.52 -10.19 -3.96
CA THR A 29 16.43 -10.95 -2.70
C THR A 29 17.65 -11.87 -2.53
N GLY A 30 18.08 -12.55 -3.59
CA GLY A 30 19.25 -13.43 -3.58
C GLY A 30 20.54 -12.69 -3.25
N ILE A 31 20.75 -11.49 -3.82
CA ILE A 31 21.92 -10.65 -3.52
C ILE A 31 21.96 -10.27 -2.04
N TYR A 32 20.83 -9.76 -1.51
CA TYR A 32 20.74 -9.39 -0.08
C TYR A 32 20.84 -10.61 0.83
N PHE A 33 20.28 -11.75 0.42
CA PHE A 33 20.41 -13.01 1.15
C PHE A 33 21.87 -13.47 1.26
N MET A 34 22.61 -13.41 0.15
CA MET A 34 24.05 -13.72 0.17
C MET A 34 24.82 -12.79 1.10
N ALA A 35 24.55 -11.49 1.02
CA ALA A 35 25.27 -10.49 1.81
C ALA A 35 24.99 -10.64 3.31
N TYR A 36 23.74 -10.74 3.72
CA TYR A 36 23.36 -10.73 5.13
C TYR A 36 23.34 -12.13 5.77
N ASN A 37 22.71 -13.10 5.14
CA ASN A 37 22.56 -14.42 5.77
C ASN A 37 23.78 -15.31 5.57
N LEU A 38 24.33 -15.38 4.35
CA LEU A 38 25.46 -16.29 4.09
C LEU A 38 26.80 -15.68 4.50
N ASN A 39 27.10 -14.44 4.12
CA ASN A 39 28.40 -13.83 4.43
C ASN A 39 28.47 -13.30 5.86
N SER A 40 27.41 -12.62 6.34
CA SER A 40 27.40 -12.02 7.68
C SER A 40 26.84 -12.97 8.76
N GLY A 41 26.32 -14.16 8.38
CA GLY A 41 25.79 -15.14 9.31
C GLY A 41 24.52 -14.71 10.06
N TYR A 42 23.74 -13.77 9.53
CA TYR A 42 22.55 -13.29 10.20
C TYR A 42 21.45 -14.37 10.18
N PRO A 43 20.87 -14.75 11.34
CA PRO A 43 19.97 -15.90 11.46
C PRO A 43 18.51 -15.60 11.04
N TYR A 44 18.21 -14.37 10.59
CA TYR A 44 16.85 -13.92 10.24
C TYR A 44 16.75 -13.53 8.76
N PHE A 45 15.87 -14.19 8.03
CA PHE A 45 15.52 -13.79 6.66
C PHE A 45 14.68 -12.51 6.63
N SER A 46 13.92 -12.23 7.69
CA SER A 46 13.13 -11.01 7.83
C SER A 46 13.93 -9.73 7.58
N TYR A 47 15.23 -9.73 7.94
CA TYR A 47 16.13 -8.60 7.71
C TYR A 47 16.36 -8.34 6.21
N VAL A 48 16.47 -9.40 5.40
CA VAL A 48 16.55 -9.27 3.94
C VAL A 48 15.28 -8.65 3.39
N LEU A 49 14.10 -9.11 3.84
CA LEU A 49 12.81 -8.58 3.38
C LEU A 49 12.65 -7.09 3.69
N MET A 50 13.11 -6.63 4.86
CA MET A 50 13.12 -5.20 5.20
C MET A 50 13.95 -4.39 4.21
N ASN A 51 15.14 -4.89 3.90
CA ASN A 51 16.06 -4.20 2.99
C ASN A 51 15.58 -4.21 1.54
N ILE A 52 14.81 -5.19 1.10
CA ILE A 52 14.25 -5.22 -0.27
C ILE A 52 12.89 -4.54 -0.41
N ASN A 53 12.30 -4.05 0.68
CA ASN A 53 10.97 -3.43 0.64
C ASN A 53 10.89 -2.26 -0.36
N TYR A 54 11.98 -1.47 -0.53
CA TYR A 54 12.04 -0.40 -1.53
C TYR A 54 11.90 -0.91 -2.97
N VAL A 55 12.23 -2.17 -3.24
CA VAL A 55 12.12 -2.78 -4.58
C VAL A 55 10.65 -2.87 -5.01
N LEU A 56 9.72 -3.01 -4.04
CA LEU A 56 8.29 -3.01 -4.34
C LEU A 56 7.82 -1.69 -4.96
N ILE A 57 8.45 -0.56 -4.61
CA ILE A 57 8.10 0.76 -5.13
C ILE A 57 8.33 0.83 -6.65
N ILE A 58 9.28 0.04 -7.17
CA ILE A 58 9.59 -0.03 -8.60
C ILE A 58 8.71 -1.08 -9.30
N ILE A 59 8.55 -2.24 -8.68
CA ILE A 59 7.88 -3.39 -9.27
C ILE A 59 6.36 -3.21 -9.36
N ILE A 60 5.75 -2.71 -8.28
CA ILE A 60 4.29 -2.56 -8.24
C ILE A 60 3.76 -1.62 -9.34
N PRO A 61 4.34 -0.42 -9.57
CA PRO A 61 3.93 0.42 -10.70
C PRO A 61 4.02 -0.28 -12.05
N MET A 62 5.08 -1.06 -12.30
CA MET A 62 5.25 -1.79 -13.55
C MET A 62 4.16 -2.86 -13.74
N LEU A 63 3.72 -3.50 -12.65
CA LEU A 63 2.66 -4.51 -12.70
C LEU A 63 1.28 -3.89 -12.88
N THR A 64 1.03 -2.75 -12.22
CA THR A 64 -0.30 -2.13 -12.17
C THR A 64 -0.59 -1.17 -13.32
N MET A 65 0.44 -0.57 -13.95
CA MET A 65 0.27 0.46 -14.99
C MET A 65 -0.57 -0.01 -16.20
N ARG A 66 -0.56 -1.31 -16.51
CA ARG A 66 -1.30 -1.88 -17.65
C ARG A 66 -2.74 -2.28 -17.32
N SER A 67 -3.06 -2.43 -16.03
CA SER A 67 -4.29 -3.10 -15.57
C SER A 67 -5.57 -2.57 -16.20
N PHE A 68 -5.77 -1.25 -16.26
CA PHE A 68 -6.94 -0.62 -16.90
C PHE A 68 -6.56 0.26 -18.07
N VAL A 69 -5.36 0.81 -18.09
CA VAL A 69 -4.93 1.77 -19.10
C VAL A 69 -4.83 1.13 -20.49
N GLU A 70 -4.41 -0.14 -20.58
CA GLU A 70 -4.28 -0.83 -21.86
C GLU A 70 -5.64 -1.03 -22.54
N GLU A 71 -6.67 -1.40 -21.79
CA GLU A 71 -8.03 -1.54 -22.29
C GLU A 71 -8.61 -0.19 -22.75
N ARG A 72 -8.31 0.89 -22.02
CA ARG A 72 -8.73 2.24 -22.40
C ARG A 72 -8.06 2.71 -23.69
N LYS A 73 -6.74 2.57 -23.78
CA LYS A 73 -5.98 2.95 -24.97
C LYS A 73 -6.47 2.23 -26.21
N ASN A 74 -6.88 0.97 -26.07
CA ASN A 74 -7.40 0.14 -27.17
C ASN A 74 -8.92 0.29 -27.36
N LYS A 75 -9.62 1.13 -26.54
CA LYS A 75 -11.07 1.29 -26.54
C LYS A 75 -11.85 -0.02 -26.32
N THR A 76 -11.22 -1.02 -25.73
CA THR A 76 -11.83 -2.31 -25.41
C THR A 76 -12.55 -2.32 -24.06
N ASP A 77 -12.35 -1.29 -23.25
CA ASP A 77 -13.07 -1.04 -22.01
C ASP A 77 -14.59 -0.92 -22.23
N GLN A 78 -15.03 -0.30 -23.34
CA GLN A 78 -16.45 -0.18 -23.70
C GLN A 78 -17.09 -1.57 -23.92
N LEU A 79 -16.40 -2.48 -24.59
CA LEU A 79 -16.87 -3.85 -24.79
C LEU A 79 -16.98 -4.62 -23.47
N LEU A 80 -16.04 -4.41 -22.58
CA LEU A 80 -16.03 -5.04 -21.25
C LEU A 80 -17.16 -4.49 -20.35
N LEU A 81 -17.45 -3.19 -20.44
CA LEU A 81 -18.52 -2.52 -19.70
C LEU A 81 -19.91 -2.82 -20.27
N ALA A 82 -20.04 -3.11 -21.57
CA ALA A 82 -21.27 -3.52 -22.22
C ALA A 82 -21.61 -5.00 -21.97
N ALA A 83 -20.62 -5.82 -21.60
CA ALA A 83 -20.85 -7.22 -21.29
C ALA A 83 -21.71 -7.39 -20.02
N PRO A 84 -22.58 -8.43 -19.93
CA PRO A 84 -23.42 -8.69 -18.76
C PRO A 84 -22.60 -9.29 -17.60
N VAL A 85 -21.52 -8.62 -17.20
CA VAL A 85 -20.61 -9.03 -16.11
C VAL A 85 -20.65 -7.98 -14.99
N LYS A 86 -20.65 -8.45 -13.74
CA LYS A 86 -20.61 -7.56 -12.57
C LYS A 86 -19.26 -6.85 -12.52
N LEU A 87 -19.29 -5.56 -12.22
CA LEU A 87 -18.09 -4.71 -12.09
C LEU A 87 -17.09 -5.30 -11.07
N PHE A 88 -17.61 -5.85 -9.98
CA PHE A 88 -16.83 -6.55 -8.98
C PHE A 88 -16.00 -7.70 -9.58
N ASP A 89 -16.59 -8.50 -10.48
CA ASP A 89 -15.89 -9.62 -11.12
C ASP A 89 -14.76 -9.18 -12.03
N ILE A 90 -14.90 -8.00 -12.64
CA ILE A 90 -13.86 -7.40 -13.49
C ILE A 90 -12.68 -6.95 -12.62
N VAL A 91 -12.95 -6.14 -11.61
CA VAL A 91 -11.92 -5.57 -10.73
C VAL A 91 -11.20 -6.66 -9.95
N MET A 92 -11.95 -7.60 -9.35
CA MET A 92 -11.36 -8.70 -8.59
C MET A 92 -10.60 -9.68 -9.49
N GLY A 93 -11.07 -9.93 -10.71
CA GLY A 93 -10.35 -10.78 -11.65
C GLY A 93 -8.97 -10.23 -12.00
N LYS A 94 -8.88 -8.92 -12.27
CA LYS A 94 -7.61 -8.23 -12.52
C LYS A 94 -6.71 -8.16 -11.28
N TYR A 95 -7.28 -7.81 -10.14
CA TYR A 95 -6.55 -7.75 -8.88
C TYR A 95 -5.92 -9.11 -8.52
N LEU A 96 -6.71 -10.18 -8.55
CA LEU A 96 -6.22 -11.52 -8.23
C LEU A 96 -5.17 -12.01 -9.22
N ALA A 97 -5.23 -11.63 -10.49
CA ALA A 97 -4.19 -11.96 -11.46
C ALA A 97 -2.85 -11.32 -11.08
N MET A 98 -2.85 -10.03 -10.70
CA MET A 98 -1.65 -9.34 -10.23
C MET A 98 -1.11 -9.93 -8.92
N VAL A 99 -2.00 -10.23 -7.96
CA VAL A 99 -1.64 -10.89 -6.70
C VAL A 99 -1.01 -12.25 -6.96
N THR A 100 -1.50 -13.03 -7.92
CA THR A 100 -0.93 -14.34 -8.27
C THR A 100 0.48 -14.20 -8.87
N VAL A 101 0.71 -13.22 -9.75
CA VAL A 101 2.04 -12.96 -10.29
C VAL A 101 3.02 -12.57 -9.17
N PHE A 102 2.58 -11.75 -8.21
CA PHE A 102 3.39 -11.35 -7.07
C PHE A 102 3.58 -12.49 -6.04
N ALA A 103 2.63 -13.41 -5.94
CA ALA A 103 2.75 -14.57 -5.05
C ALA A 103 3.88 -15.52 -5.48
N VAL A 104 4.20 -15.62 -6.77
CA VAL A 104 5.25 -16.53 -7.26
C VAL A 104 6.61 -16.26 -6.62
N PRO A 105 7.19 -15.03 -6.64
CA PRO A 105 8.44 -14.76 -5.95
C PRO A 105 8.32 -14.94 -4.42
N CYS A 106 7.19 -14.58 -3.81
CA CYS A 106 6.99 -14.79 -2.37
C CYS A 106 7.02 -16.28 -1.98
N LEU A 107 6.51 -17.18 -2.84
CA LEU A 107 6.62 -18.62 -2.65
C LEU A 107 8.08 -19.08 -2.77
N ILE A 108 8.86 -18.53 -3.69
CA ILE A 108 10.30 -18.81 -3.79
C ILE A 108 11.02 -18.34 -2.52
N PHE A 109 10.61 -17.23 -1.92
CA PHE A 109 11.20 -16.72 -0.67
C PHE A 109 11.05 -17.71 0.49
N CYS A 110 10.04 -18.57 0.49
CA CYS A 110 9.87 -19.60 1.51
C CYS A 110 11.04 -20.62 1.55
N ILE A 111 11.86 -20.70 0.51
CA ILE A 111 13.03 -21.60 0.46
C ILE A 111 14.20 -21.03 1.29
N PHE A 112 14.38 -19.71 1.34
CA PHE A 112 15.54 -19.09 2.00
C PHE A 112 15.65 -19.39 3.51
N PRO A 113 14.57 -19.33 4.32
CA PRO A 113 14.65 -19.73 5.73
C PRO A 113 15.08 -21.19 5.94
N ILE A 114 14.72 -22.08 5.02
CA ILE A 114 15.13 -23.49 5.06
C ILE A 114 16.64 -23.60 4.81
N ILE A 115 17.17 -22.81 3.86
CA ILE A 115 18.61 -22.76 3.61
C ILE A 115 19.35 -22.24 4.85
N ILE A 116 18.89 -21.16 5.48
CA ILE A 116 19.51 -20.67 6.72
C ILE A 116 19.55 -21.77 7.78
N LYS A 117 18.46 -22.52 7.92
CA LYS A 117 18.38 -23.62 8.89
C LYS A 117 19.39 -24.74 8.62
N SER A 118 19.73 -24.99 7.36
CA SER A 118 20.74 -26.02 7.00
C SER A 118 22.17 -25.59 7.35
N PHE A 119 22.44 -24.29 7.44
CA PHE A 119 23.76 -23.74 7.78
C PHE A 119 23.88 -23.35 9.26
N GLY A 120 22.78 -23.30 10.02
CA GLY A 120 22.84 -22.91 11.44
C GLY A 120 21.48 -22.69 12.09
N THR A 121 21.45 -21.77 13.03
CA THR A 121 20.20 -21.39 13.74
C THR A 121 19.33 -20.51 12.85
N ALA A 122 18.06 -20.90 12.68
CA ALA A 122 17.07 -20.10 11.96
C ALA A 122 15.78 -19.96 12.78
N TYR A 123 15.17 -18.82 12.72
CA TYR A 123 13.90 -18.51 13.41
C TYR A 123 12.72 -18.62 12.44
N LEU A 124 12.43 -19.83 11.97
CA LEU A 124 11.46 -20.11 10.90
C LEU A 124 10.09 -19.46 11.12
N LYS A 125 9.57 -19.41 12.36
CA LYS A 125 8.26 -18.82 12.66
C LYS A 125 8.23 -17.31 12.31
N VAL A 126 9.28 -16.59 12.68
CA VAL A 126 9.41 -15.14 12.41
C VAL A 126 9.60 -14.89 10.93
N ASP A 127 10.43 -15.70 10.27
CA ASP A 127 10.75 -15.54 8.85
C ASP A 127 9.52 -15.81 7.96
N TYR A 128 8.78 -16.90 8.19
CA TYR A 128 7.56 -17.18 7.44
C TYR A 128 6.46 -16.13 7.69
N LEU A 129 6.35 -15.65 8.93
CA LEU A 129 5.42 -14.59 9.26
C LEU A 129 5.79 -13.28 8.54
N SER A 130 7.09 -12.96 8.48
CA SER A 130 7.59 -11.79 7.77
C SER A 130 7.35 -11.90 6.26
N ILE A 131 7.51 -13.09 5.66
CA ILE A 131 7.16 -13.34 4.26
C ILE A 131 5.66 -13.11 4.01
N LEU A 132 4.80 -13.59 4.92
CA LEU A 132 3.36 -13.37 4.83
C LEU A 132 3.00 -11.87 4.90
N MET A 133 3.60 -11.14 5.84
CA MET A 133 3.36 -9.70 5.98
C MET A 133 3.89 -8.90 4.80
N PHE A 134 5.04 -9.27 4.25
CA PHE A 134 5.58 -8.70 3.03
C PHE A 134 4.64 -8.93 1.83
N PHE A 135 4.09 -10.13 1.70
CA PHE A 135 3.09 -10.45 0.68
C PHE A 135 1.82 -9.61 0.84
N LEU A 136 1.29 -9.49 2.06
CA LEU A 136 0.10 -8.68 2.34
C LEU A 136 0.34 -7.19 2.08
N LEU A 137 1.51 -6.65 2.45
CA LEU A 137 1.91 -5.28 2.12
C LEU A 137 1.94 -5.07 0.60
N GLY A 138 2.51 -6.01 -0.14
CA GLY A 138 2.50 -5.99 -1.61
C GLY A 138 1.07 -6.03 -2.17
N CYS A 139 0.17 -6.81 -1.59
CA CYS A 139 -1.25 -6.81 -1.97
C CYS A 139 -1.92 -5.44 -1.78
N VAL A 140 -1.62 -4.73 -0.69
CA VAL A 140 -2.09 -3.35 -0.48
C VAL A 140 -1.54 -2.41 -1.56
N TYR A 141 -0.25 -2.48 -1.83
CA TYR A 141 0.40 -1.65 -2.86
C TYR A 141 -0.18 -1.92 -4.25
N LEU A 142 -0.49 -3.20 -4.57
CA LEU A 142 -1.16 -3.58 -5.81
C LEU A 142 -2.57 -2.97 -5.90
N ALA A 143 -3.33 -2.94 -4.81
CA ALA A 143 -4.66 -2.33 -4.79
C ALA A 143 -4.58 -0.81 -5.02
N ILE A 144 -3.62 -0.11 -4.38
CA ILE A 144 -3.35 1.31 -4.58
C ILE A 144 -2.97 1.59 -6.04
N GLY A 145 -2.01 0.83 -6.60
CA GLY A 145 -1.56 1.01 -7.98
C GLY A 145 -2.66 0.73 -8.99
N MET A 146 -3.49 -0.29 -8.74
CA MET A 146 -4.65 -0.59 -9.58
C MET A 146 -5.67 0.58 -9.57
N PHE A 147 -5.93 1.18 -8.41
CA PHE A 147 -6.79 2.36 -8.30
C PHE A 147 -6.24 3.53 -9.10
N LEU A 148 -4.96 3.86 -8.95
CA LEU A 148 -4.32 4.96 -9.69
C LEU A 148 -4.31 4.68 -11.20
N SER A 149 -4.07 3.46 -11.64
CA SER A 149 -4.22 3.03 -13.03
C SER A 149 -5.64 3.23 -13.55
N SER A 150 -6.65 3.10 -12.68
CA SER A 150 -8.05 3.33 -13.06
C SER A 150 -8.41 4.80 -13.31
N LEU A 151 -7.61 5.75 -12.87
CA LEU A 151 -7.86 7.19 -13.01
C LEU A 151 -7.27 7.78 -14.29
N THR A 152 -6.28 7.13 -14.92
CA THR A 152 -5.50 7.68 -16.04
C THR A 152 -5.71 6.89 -17.33
N GLU A 153 -5.36 7.49 -18.46
CA GLU A 153 -5.40 6.86 -19.80
C GLU A 153 -3.98 6.61 -20.36
N SER A 154 -2.96 7.11 -19.67
CA SER A 154 -1.56 6.94 -20.05
C SER A 154 -0.85 5.97 -19.10
N GLN A 155 -0.20 4.92 -19.65
CA GLN A 155 0.57 3.96 -18.87
C GLN A 155 1.73 4.63 -18.12
N ILE A 156 2.36 5.64 -18.73
CA ILE A 156 3.47 6.37 -18.11
C ILE A 156 2.96 7.18 -16.91
N ILE A 157 1.83 7.87 -17.06
CA ILE A 157 1.23 8.64 -15.95
C ILE A 157 0.81 7.70 -14.83
N ALA A 158 0.19 6.55 -15.15
CA ALA A 158 -0.16 5.54 -14.16
C ALA A 158 1.05 5.02 -13.39
N ALA A 159 2.15 4.72 -14.10
CA ALA A 159 3.38 4.25 -13.47
C ALA A 159 4.01 5.32 -12.57
N VAL A 160 4.15 6.56 -13.07
CA VAL A 160 4.78 7.67 -12.32
C VAL A 160 3.96 8.05 -11.10
N THR A 161 2.63 8.14 -11.23
CA THR A 161 1.75 8.46 -10.08
C THR A 161 1.77 7.34 -9.03
N THR A 162 1.74 6.08 -9.45
CA THR A 162 1.85 4.94 -8.52
C THR A 162 3.20 4.93 -7.83
N PHE A 163 4.30 5.12 -8.58
CA PHE A 163 5.65 5.24 -8.02
C PHE A 163 5.72 6.37 -6.99
N GLY A 164 5.21 7.56 -7.32
CA GLY A 164 5.21 8.72 -6.42
C GLY A 164 4.44 8.46 -5.13
N VAL A 165 3.24 7.87 -5.22
CA VAL A 165 2.44 7.53 -4.03
C VAL A 165 3.12 6.47 -3.17
N LEU A 166 3.66 5.40 -3.77
CA LEU A 166 4.36 4.35 -3.02
C LEU A 166 5.67 4.88 -2.41
N LEU A 167 6.37 5.75 -3.11
CA LEU A 167 7.57 6.42 -2.57
C LEU A 167 7.22 7.27 -1.35
N LEU A 168 6.14 8.05 -1.40
CA LEU A 168 5.66 8.80 -0.24
C LEU A 168 5.31 7.88 0.94
N ILE A 169 4.63 6.76 0.69
CA ILE A 169 4.31 5.77 1.73
C ILE A 169 5.59 5.18 2.33
N TYR A 170 6.59 4.89 1.52
CA TYR A 170 7.86 4.35 1.98
C TYR A 170 8.65 5.36 2.81
N LEU A 171 8.74 6.61 2.36
CA LEU A 171 9.44 7.68 3.08
C LEU A 171 8.68 8.15 4.32
N TRP A 172 7.42 7.74 4.48
CA TRP A 172 6.55 8.19 5.56
C TRP A 172 7.16 7.96 6.95
N GLY A 173 7.75 6.79 7.19
CA GLY A 173 8.44 6.49 8.45
C GLY A 173 9.59 7.45 8.76
N GLY A 174 10.36 7.82 7.75
CA GLY A 174 11.40 8.86 7.88
C GLY A 174 10.82 10.24 8.16
N LEU A 175 9.75 10.61 7.46
CA LEU A 175 9.09 11.91 7.64
C LEU A 175 8.50 12.10 9.04
N ILE A 176 8.01 11.04 9.67
CA ILE A 176 7.50 11.06 11.05
C ILE A 176 8.58 11.53 12.03
N ASN A 177 9.85 11.19 11.81
CA ASN A 177 10.95 11.58 12.70
C ASN A 177 11.26 13.09 12.67
N PHE A 178 10.82 13.81 11.63
CA PHE A 178 10.93 15.27 11.54
C PHE A 178 9.76 16.00 12.19
N LEU A 179 8.70 15.28 12.60
CA LEU A 179 7.56 15.91 13.24
C LEU A 179 7.92 16.35 14.66
N PRO A 180 7.54 17.56 15.04
CA PRO A 180 7.79 18.05 16.38
C PRO A 180 6.91 17.30 17.40
N THR A 181 7.50 16.97 18.54
CA THR A 181 6.87 16.20 19.62
C THR A 181 6.24 17.08 20.69
N SER A 182 6.46 18.39 20.64
CA SER A 182 5.96 19.32 21.66
C SER A 182 4.42 19.45 21.64
N ALA A 183 3.83 19.70 22.80
CA ALA A 183 2.38 19.87 22.93
C ALA A 183 1.86 21.08 22.12
N THR A 184 2.64 22.17 22.04
CA THR A 184 2.27 23.36 21.26
C THR A 184 2.15 23.05 19.77
N SER A 185 3.11 22.33 19.20
CA SER A 185 3.05 21.92 17.80
C SER A 185 1.98 20.86 17.53
N GLY A 186 1.71 19.98 18.50
CA GLY A 186 0.58 19.05 18.45
C GLY A 186 -0.76 19.78 18.37
N MET A 187 -0.96 20.82 19.19
CA MET A 187 -2.15 21.66 19.15
C MET A 187 -2.32 22.36 17.78
N ILE A 188 -1.25 23.01 17.29
CA ILE A 188 -1.25 23.68 15.98
C ILE A 188 -1.57 22.66 14.86
N GLY A 189 -0.98 21.48 14.91
CA GLY A 189 -1.22 20.42 13.92
C GLY A 189 -2.67 19.98 13.87
N ILE A 190 -3.33 19.80 15.04
CA ILE A 190 -4.76 19.44 15.06
C ILE A 190 -5.60 20.58 14.50
N VAL A 191 -5.32 21.83 14.81
CA VAL A 191 -6.02 22.98 14.22
C VAL A 191 -5.89 22.95 12.70
N VAL A 192 -4.69 22.72 12.17
CA VAL A 192 -4.48 22.59 10.71
C VAL A 192 -5.29 21.42 10.12
N PHE A 193 -5.40 20.28 10.79
CA PHE A 193 -6.27 19.19 10.33
C PHE A 193 -7.75 19.57 10.31
N VAL A 194 -8.21 20.27 11.33
CA VAL A 194 -9.59 20.78 11.39
C VAL A 194 -9.88 21.76 10.26
N THR A 195 -8.95 22.69 9.98
CA THR A 195 -9.11 23.66 8.87
C THR A 195 -9.13 22.96 7.51
N ILE A 196 -8.27 21.95 7.28
CA ILE A 196 -8.28 21.15 6.05
C ILE A 196 -9.62 20.41 5.91
N ALA A 197 -10.12 19.79 6.97
CA ALA A 197 -11.41 19.11 6.96
C ALA A 197 -12.57 20.07 6.64
N ALA A 198 -12.58 21.26 7.25
CA ALA A 198 -13.56 22.31 6.97
C ALA A 198 -13.51 22.78 5.51
N LEU A 199 -12.32 22.94 4.93
CA LEU A 199 -12.15 23.27 3.51
C LEU A 199 -12.66 22.18 2.57
N ILE A 200 -12.44 20.92 2.89
CA ILE A 200 -12.97 19.77 2.11
C ILE A 200 -14.50 19.79 2.15
N ILE A 201 -15.09 19.98 3.34
CA ILE A 201 -16.55 20.06 3.50
C ILE A 201 -17.12 21.26 2.73
N TYR A 202 -16.45 22.40 2.75
CA TYR A 202 -16.82 23.55 1.93
C TYR A 202 -16.87 23.21 0.44
N ARG A 203 -15.84 22.52 -0.06
CA ARG A 203 -15.78 22.09 -1.47
C ARG A 203 -16.89 21.11 -1.84
N MET A 204 -17.32 20.28 -0.89
CA MET A 204 -18.39 19.30 -1.12
C MET A 204 -19.79 19.91 -1.04
N THR A 205 -20.01 20.83 -0.10
CA THR A 205 -21.35 21.39 0.19
C THR A 205 -21.61 22.74 -0.47
N GLY A 206 -20.55 23.46 -0.87
CA GLY A 206 -20.66 24.84 -1.37
C GLY A 206 -21.11 25.85 -0.31
N ASN A 207 -21.30 25.41 0.96
CA ASN A 207 -21.87 26.24 2.03
C ASN A 207 -20.77 26.67 3.01
N TRP A 208 -20.42 27.97 2.95
CA TRP A 208 -19.42 28.57 3.82
C TRP A 208 -19.81 28.58 5.32
N MET A 209 -21.12 28.65 5.59
CA MET A 209 -21.61 28.67 6.98
C MET A 209 -21.38 27.32 7.68
N ILE A 210 -21.63 26.20 7.01
CA ILE A 210 -21.40 24.86 7.56
C ILE A 210 -19.91 24.64 7.85
N ALA A 211 -19.05 25.00 6.90
CA ALA A 211 -17.60 24.87 7.07
C ALA A 211 -17.09 25.72 8.25
N GLY A 212 -17.56 26.99 8.36
CA GLY A 212 -17.18 27.88 9.45
C GLY A 212 -17.65 27.40 10.83
N ILE A 213 -18.84 26.82 10.93
CA ILE A 213 -19.33 26.23 12.19
C ILE A 213 -18.45 25.05 12.62
N ILE A 214 -18.11 24.16 11.69
CA ILE A 214 -17.26 22.99 11.99
C ILE A 214 -15.86 23.44 12.43
N GLU A 215 -15.29 24.43 11.74
CA GLU A 215 -13.99 24.99 12.11
C GLU A 215 -14.04 25.65 13.50
N ALA A 216 -15.03 26.46 13.77
CA ALA A 216 -15.20 27.12 15.08
C ALA A 216 -15.35 26.10 16.21
N ILE A 217 -16.20 25.07 16.05
CA ILE A 217 -16.37 24.02 17.05
C ILE A 217 -15.06 23.25 17.25
N GLY A 218 -14.37 22.89 16.18
CA GLY A 218 -13.09 22.18 16.24
C GLY A 218 -12.01 22.97 16.99
N VAL A 219 -11.83 24.24 16.66
CA VAL A 219 -10.85 25.11 17.32
C VAL A 219 -11.20 25.33 18.79
N VAL A 220 -12.48 25.59 19.12
CA VAL A 220 -12.94 25.73 20.51
C VAL A 220 -12.69 24.44 21.31
N ALA A 221 -12.98 23.28 20.73
CA ALA A 221 -12.70 21.99 21.38
C ALA A 221 -11.20 21.81 21.67
N VAL A 222 -10.33 22.14 20.72
CA VAL A 222 -8.86 22.08 20.90
C VAL A 222 -8.43 23.00 22.04
N VAL A 223 -8.95 24.23 22.09
CA VAL A 223 -8.63 25.21 23.14
C VAL A 223 -9.10 24.72 24.50
N ILE A 224 -10.34 24.22 24.62
CA ILE A 224 -10.85 23.69 25.89
C ILE A 224 -10.00 22.52 26.40
N VAL A 225 -9.67 21.57 25.52
CA VAL A 225 -8.84 20.40 25.87
C VAL A 225 -7.44 20.84 26.29
N SER A 226 -6.88 21.88 25.67
CA SER A 226 -5.56 22.41 26.03
C SER A 226 -5.52 23.01 27.45
N PHE A 227 -6.62 23.62 27.92
CA PHE A 227 -6.72 24.11 29.31
C PHE A 227 -6.88 22.99 30.34
N VAL A 228 -7.50 21.85 29.96
CA VAL A 228 -7.77 20.75 30.90
C VAL A 228 -6.56 19.81 31.00
N LYS A 229 -5.96 19.44 29.87
CA LYS A 229 -4.80 18.53 29.81
C LYS A 229 -3.90 18.85 28.61
N PHE A 230 -2.99 19.78 28.78
CA PHE A 230 -2.04 20.19 27.72
C PHE A 230 -1.13 19.03 27.26
N SER A 231 -0.78 18.11 28.17
CA SER A 231 0.05 16.94 27.87
C SER A 231 -0.58 15.94 26.87
N LEU A 232 -1.90 15.99 26.64
CA LEU A 232 -2.53 15.14 25.62
C LEU A 232 -2.09 15.47 24.19
N PHE A 233 -1.63 16.70 23.98
CA PHE A 233 -1.14 17.13 22.66
C PHE A 233 0.32 16.72 22.40
N GLU A 234 1.05 16.24 23.41
CA GLU A 234 2.40 15.71 23.24
C GLU A 234 2.35 14.46 22.37
N ASN A 235 3.24 14.42 21.38
CA ASN A 235 3.36 13.31 20.40
C ASN A 235 2.07 12.98 19.60
N ILE A 236 1.01 13.79 19.70
CA ILE A 236 -0.27 13.44 19.04
C ILE A 236 -0.13 13.38 17.52
N LEU A 237 0.62 14.30 16.91
CA LEU A 237 0.92 14.28 15.48
C LEU A 237 1.67 13.02 15.08
N VAL A 238 2.73 12.70 15.85
CA VAL A 238 3.53 11.50 15.64
C VAL A 238 2.68 10.24 15.75
N ASN A 239 1.79 10.16 16.77
CA ASN A 239 0.93 9.01 16.97
C ASN A 239 -0.12 8.84 15.87
N ILE A 240 -0.72 9.95 15.38
CA ILE A 240 -1.66 9.91 14.25
C ILE A 240 -0.93 9.45 12.99
N MET A 241 0.24 10.04 12.70
CA MET A 241 1.01 9.71 11.50
C MET A 241 1.56 8.28 11.52
N LYS A 242 1.95 7.76 12.69
CA LYS A 242 2.33 6.34 12.86
C LYS A 242 1.18 5.39 12.52
N LYS A 243 -0.05 5.70 12.91
CA LYS A 243 -1.22 4.87 12.56
C LYS A 243 -1.52 4.83 11.07
N LEU A 244 -1.09 5.85 10.32
CA LEU A 244 -1.21 5.91 8.86
C LEU A 244 -0.02 5.26 8.14
N TYR A 245 1.04 4.90 8.85
CA TYR A 245 2.24 4.30 8.28
C TYR A 245 2.00 2.81 7.99
N LEU A 246 1.69 2.50 6.74
CA LEU A 246 1.36 1.14 6.31
C LEU A 246 2.51 0.15 6.49
N ALA A 247 3.75 0.58 6.29
CA ALA A 247 4.90 -0.31 6.46
C ALA A 247 5.22 -0.62 7.93
N ASP A 248 4.72 0.15 8.90
CA ASP A 248 4.96 -0.08 10.34
C ASP A 248 4.55 -1.48 10.79
N VAL A 249 3.45 -2.00 10.25
CA VAL A 249 2.96 -3.35 10.54
C VAL A 249 3.97 -4.42 10.11
N PHE A 250 4.53 -4.27 8.90
CA PHE A 250 5.56 -5.18 8.40
C PHE A 250 6.85 -5.02 9.20
N ASP A 251 7.28 -3.78 9.46
CA ASP A 251 8.49 -3.47 10.21
C ASP A 251 8.41 -4.01 11.66
N ASN A 252 7.25 -3.91 12.31
CA ASN A 252 7.04 -4.46 13.66
C ASN A 252 7.20 -5.99 13.69
N VAL A 253 6.70 -6.70 12.69
CA VAL A 253 6.89 -8.15 12.61
C VAL A 253 8.33 -8.50 12.27
N ALA A 254 8.92 -7.82 11.29
CA ALA A 254 10.25 -8.15 10.80
C ALA A 254 11.36 -7.77 11.77
N TYR A 255 11.25 -6.63 12.47
CA TYR A 255 12.25 -6.11 13.40
C TYR A 255 11.96 -6.49 14.86
N ASN A 256 10.76 -6.17 15.35
CA ASN A 256 10.37 -6.38 16.75
C ASN A 256 9.90 -7.81 17.03
N LYS A 257 9.68 -8.63 15.98
CA LYS A 257 9.20 -10.02 16.07
C LYS A 257 7.84 -10.14 16.76
N LEU A 258 7.04 -9.06 16.73
CA LEU A 258 5.71 -8.97 17.32
C LEU A 258 4.66 -9.18 16.25
N PHE A 259 3.84 -10.21 16.42
CA PHE A 259 2.68 -10.40 15.53
C PHE A 259 1.51 -9.59 16.05
N ASP A 260 1.07 -8.64 15.24
CA ASP A 260 -0.11 -7.83 15.53
C ASP A 260 -1.26 -8.18 14.55
N VAL A 261 -2.31 -8.78 15.10
CA VAL A 261 -3.51 -9.12 14.33
C VAL A 261 -4.21 -7.86 13.80
N SER A 262 -4.13 -6.74 14.54
CA SER A 262 -4.71 -5.47 14.09
C SER A 262 -4.07 -4.97 12.80
N GLY A 263 -2.78 -5.19 12.63
CA GLY A 263 -2.05 -4.88 11.41
C GLY A 263 -2.52 -5.69 10.19
N LEU A 264 -2.85 -6.97 10.39
CA LEU A 264 -3.41 -7.81 9.33
C LEU A 264 -4.79 -7.27 8.88
N ILE A 265 -5.65 -6.93 9.84
CA ILE A 265 -6.96 -6.34 9.56
C ILE A 265 -6.81 -5.01 8.81
N LEU A 266 -5.82 -4.18 9.20
CA LEU A 266 -5.51 -2.93 8.54
C LEU A 266 -5.14 -3.16 7.07
N TYR A 267 -4.26 -4.10 6.76
CA TYR A 267 -3.88 -4.40 5.38
C TYR A 267 -5.08 -4.86 4.54
N LEU A 268 -5.89 -5.76 5.07
CA LEU A 268 -7.09 -6.23 4.37
C LEU A 268 -8.12 -5.11 4.16
N SER A 269 -8.32 -4.26 5.16
CA SER A 269 -9.27 -3.14 5.06
C SER A 269 -8.81 -2.08 4.05
N VAL A 270 -7.52 -1.71 4.06
CA VAL A 270 -6.96 -0.75 3.10
C VAL A 270 -7.04 -1.30 1.67
N ALA A 271 -6.66 -2.55 1.44
CA ALA A 271 -6.83 -3.19 0.14
C ALA A 271 -8.29 -3.18 -0.32
N GLY A 272 -9.23 -3.53 0.58
CA GLY A 272 -10.67 -3.50 0.31
C GLY A 272 -11.18 -2.11 -0.07
N VAL A 273 -10.73 -1.07 0.63
CA VAL A 273 -11.08 0.34 0.33
C VAL A 273 -10.60 0.73 -1.07
N PHE A 274 -9.34 0.43 -1.44
CA PHE A 274 -8.83 0.79 -2.77
C PHE A 274 -9.48 -0.02 -3.90
N ILE A 275 -9.83 -1.28 -3.66
CA ILE A 275 -10.62 -2.09 -4.60
C ILE A 275 -12.00 -1.45 -4.78
N PHE A 276 -12.67 -1.03 -3.70
CA PHE A 276 -13.96 -0.34 -3.76
C PHE A 276 -13.84 0.99 -4.52
N LEU A 277 -12.83 1.81 -4.22
CA LEU A 277 -12.58 3.07 -4.94
C LEU A 277 -12.33 2.83 -6.44
N THR A 278 -11.63 1.75 -6.80
CA THR A 278 -11.45 1.35 -8.20
C THR A 278 -12.79 1.05 -8.87
N MET A 279 -13.68 0.30 -8.18
CA MET A 279 -15.02 0.05 -8.72
C MET A 279 -15.82 1.34 -8.94
N GLN A 280 -15.77 2.25 -7.96
CA GLN A 280 -16.46 3.55 -8.10
C GLN A 280 -15.90 4.40 -9.25
N SER A 281 -14.58 4.42 -9.43
CA SER A 281 -13.93 5.11 -10.56
C SER A 281 -14.41 4.60 -11.92
N ILE A 282 -14.53 3.27 -12.05
CA ILE A 282 -14.98 2.65 -13.30
C ILE A 282 -16.50 2.84 -13.48
N GLN A 283 -17.29 2.75 -12.39
CA GLN A 283 -18.73 2.96 -12.43
C GLN A 283 -19.09 4.39 -12.87
N LYS A 284 -18.40 5.40 -12.36
CA LYS A 284 -18.59 6.80 -12.77
C LYS A 284 -18.46 6.97 -14.28
N ARG A 285 -17.52 6.29 -14.91
CA ARG A 285 -17.31 6.34 -16.37
C ARG A 285 -18.36 5.57 -17.18
N ARG A 286 -19.05 4.61 -16.57
CA ARG A 286 -20.15 3.90 -17.22
C ARG A 286 -21.38 4.81 -17.42
N TRP A 287 -21.48 5.87 -16.61
CA TRP A 287 -22.62 6.80 -16.61
C TRP A 287 -22.32 8.13 -17.34
N SER A 288 -21.07 8.42 -17.65
CA SER A 288 -20.63 9.56 -18.47
C SER A 288 -20.37 9.13 -19.92
#